data_a88f9953b3c88ebf43a4fdd04e5788fb
#
_entry.id   a88f9953b3c88ebf43a4fdd04e5788fb
#
_cell.length_a   1.000
_cell.length_b   1.000
_cell.length_c   1.000
_cell.angle_alpha   90.00
_cell.angle_beta   90.00
_cell.angle_gamma   90.00
#
_symmetry.space_group_name_H-M   'P 1'
#
loop_
_entity.id
_entity.type
_entity.pdbx_description
1 polymer ?
#
loop_
_entity_poly.entity_id
_entity_poly.type
_entity_poly.pdbx_seq_one_letter_code
_entity_poly.pdbx_strand_id
1 'polypeptide(L)'
;DFNLFNNGTRRVAKSKKKKTSDSSQQDNSSSRQNSGLNRDLNLRLDMSYRQQASLTRDIASLTSAASSGNTAFKFSFLSDYTLSRLVTASLYYDLQINTPLLSSGSYPTTTHDFGVSLRLSLTR
;
A
#
# COMPACT_ATOMS: atom_id res chain seq x y z
N ASP A 1 -16.42 -12.37 72.01
CA ASP A 1 -17.22 -11.63 71.01
C ASP A 1 -16.37 -10.55 70.32
N PHE A 2 -15.57 -10.93 69.40
CA PHE A 2 -14.89 -9.95 68.54
C PHE A 2 -15.07 -10.35 67.09
N ASN A 3 -15.93 -9.61 66.39
CA ASN A 3 -16.05 -9.66 64.95
C ASN A 3 -14.90 -8.90 64.32
N LEU A 4 -13.96 -9.62 63.75
CA LEU A 4 -12.96 -9.01 62.90
C LEU A 4 -13.51 -8.90 61.49
N PHE A 5 -13.81 -7.67 61.09
CA PHE A 5 -14.09 -7.32 59.71
C PHE A 5 -12.84 -7.52 58.86
N ASN A 6 -12.83 -8.60 58.12
CA ASN A 6 -11.83 -8.82 57.09
C ASN A 6 -12.23 -8.06 55.82
N ASN A 7 -11.76 -6.84 55.71
CA ASN A 7 -11.98 -5.99 54.53
C ASN A 7 -10.99 -6.42 53.43
N GLY A 8 -11.38 -7.46 52.69
CA GLY A 8 -10.64 -7.94 51.56
C GLY A 8 -10.76 -6.98 50.36
N THR A 9 -9.83 -6.05 50.26
CA THR A 9 -9.64 -5.25 49.06
C THR A 9 -9.23 -6.14 47.89
N ARG A 10 -10.20 -6.49 47.07
CA ARG A 10 -9.95 -7.10 45.76
C ARG A 10 -9.25 -6.08 44.88
N ARG A 11 -7.95 -6.21 44.74
CA ARG A 11 -7.21 -5.52 43.68
C ARG A 11 -7.63 -6.13 42.35
N VAL A 12 -8.44 -5.42 41.62
CA VAL A 12 -8.74 -5.72 40.24
C VAL A 12 -7.45 -5.49 39.43
N ALA A 13 -6.83 -6.56 39.00
CA ALA A 13 -5.73 -6.51 38.10
C ALA A 13 -6.23 -5.95 36.75
N LYS A 14 -5.86 -4.71 36.47
CA LYS A 14 -6.13 -4.05 35.20
C LYS A 14 -5.25 -4.70 34.15
N SER A 15 -5.79 -5.65 33.43
CA SER A 15 -5.19 -6.22 32.24
C SER A 15 -4.91 -5.08 31.24
N LYS A 16 -3.64 -4.74 31.09
CA LYS A 16 -3.16 -3.85 30.03
C LYS A 16 -3.31 -4.58 28.71
N LYS A 17 -4.42 -4.37 28.04
CA LYS A 17 -4.63 -4.75 26.66
C LYS A 17 -3.63 -3.95 25.81
N LYS A 18 -2.56 -4.61 25.38
CA LYS A 18 -1.60 -4.06 24.44
C LYS A 18 -2.33 -3.80 23.13
N LYS A 19 -2.67 -2.56 22.91
CA LYS A 19 -3.26 -2.09 21.67
C LYS A 19 -2.16 -2.10 20.64
N THR A 20 -2.13 -3.12 19.82
CA THR A 20 -1.36 -3.12 18.58
C THR A 20 -1.96 -2.00 17.73
N SER A 21 -1.24 -0.92 17.63
CA SER A 21 -1.59 0.17 16.75
C SER A 21 -1.32 -0.31 15.32
N ASP A 22 -2.36 -0.85 14.72
CA ASP A 22 -2.45 -0.97 13.28
C ASP A 22 -2.60 0.47 12.76
N SER A 23 -1.50 1.02 12.29
CA SER A 23 -1.49 2.32 11.63
C SER A 23 -2.03 2.15 10.22
N SER A 24 -3.32 1.93 10.10
CA SER A 24 -4.01 2.27 8.88
C SER A 24 -3.93 3.79 8.74
N GLN A 25 -3.01 4.26 7.92
CA GLN A 25 -3.04 5.62 7.42
C GLN A 25 -4.36 5.80 6.68
N GLN A 26 -5.29 6.35 7.42
CA GLN A 26 -6.51 6.87 6.88
C GLN A 26 -6.11 8.18 6.19
N ASP A 27 -5.95 8.12 4.87
CA ASP A 27 -5.81 9.30 4.05
C ASP A 27 -7.02 10.19 4.30
N ASN A 28 -6.80 11.16 5.16
CA ASN A 28 -7.73 12.22 5.43
C ASN A 28 -7.62 13.21 4.26
N SER A 29 -8.19 12.83 3.11
CA SER A 29 -8.41 13.76 2.02
C SER A 29 -9.46 14.76 2.50
N SER A 30 -8.96 15.86 3.08
CA SER A 30 -9.78 17.02 3.38
C SER A 30 -10.36 17.56 2.07
N SER A 31 -11.55 17.11 1.77
CA SER A 31 -12.36 17.68 0.71
C SER A 31 -12.71 19.12 1.09
N ARG A 32 -11.94 20.07 0.59
CA ARG A 32 -12.35 21.47 0.57
C ARG A 32 -13.54 21.57 -0.38
N GLN A 33 -14.72 21.56 0.18
CA GLN A 33 -15.95 21.93 -0.54
C GLN A 33 -15.80 23.37 -1.01
N ASN A 34 -15.40 23.52 -2.25
CA ASN A 34 -15.48 24.79 -2.93
C ASN A 34 -16.83 24.81 -3.70
N SER A 35 -17.83 25.45 -3.11
CA SER A 35 -19.16 25.61 -3.67
C SER A 35 -19.09 26.51 -4.92
N GLY A 36 -19.38 25.92 -6.08
CA GLY A 36 -19.53 26.72 -7.29
C GLY A 36 -19.42 25.93 -8.59
N LEU A 37 -18.52 24.99 -8.68
CA LEU A 37 -18.37 24.08 -9.81
C LEU A 37 -18.00 22.72 -9.21
N ASN A 38 -18.84 21.73 -9.40
CA ASN A 38 -18.54 20.34 -8.99
C ASN A 38 -17.33 19.84 -9.79
N ARG A 39 -16.16 20.26 -9.39
CA ARG A 39 -14.87 19.78 -9.88
C ARG A 39 -14.33 18.83 -8.83
N ASP A 40 -14.53 17.56 -9.02
CA ASP A 40 -14.00 16.54 -8.14
C ASP A 40 -12.70 16.03 -8.75
N LEU A 41 -11.63 16.12 -7.97
CA LEU A 41 -10.33 15.52 -8.27
C LEU A 41 -10.13 14.33 -7.34
N ASN A 42 -10.10 13.14 -7.92
CA ASN A 42 -9.79 11.92 -7.22
C ASN A 42 -8.39 11.46 -7.62
N LEU A 43 -7.50 11.35 -6.64
CA LEU A 43 -6.13 10.90 -6.83
C LEU A 43 -5.95 9.58 -6.09
N ARG A 44 -5.44 8.60 -6.79
CA ARG A 44 -5.05 7.32 -6.22
C ARG A 44 -3.60 7.02 -6.56
N LEU A 45 -2.85 6.67 -5.54
CA LEU A 45 -1.45 6.33 -5.64
C LEU A 45 -1.23 4.99 -4.95
N ASP A 46 -0.73 4.03 -5.71
CA ASP A 46 -0.40 2.70 -5.23
C ASP A 46 1.09 2.43 -5.47
N MET A 47 1.77 1.95 -4.45
CA MET A 47 3.18 1.58 -4.53
C MET A 47 3.38 0.21 -3.90
N SER A 48 4.08 -0.67 -4.59
CA SER A 48 4.44 -1.98 -4.07
C SER A 48 5.89 -2.32 -4.35
N TYR A 49 6.54 -2.87 -3.36
CA TYR A 49 7.90 -3.40 -3.45
C TYR A 49 7.90 -4.87 -3.04
N ARG A 50 8.45 -5.70 -3.88
CA ARG A 50 8.58 -7.14 -3.62
C ARG A 50 10.00 -7.59 -3.92
N GLN A 51 10.59 -8.26 -2.98
CA GLN A 51 11.87 -8.92 -3.16
C GLN A 51 11.71 -10.41 -2.89
N GLN A 52 12.18 -11.21 -3.81
CA GLN A 52 12.20 -12.66 -3.71
C GLN A 52 13.62 -13.14 -3.96
N ALA A 53 14.15 -13.92 -3.05
CA ALA A 53 15.46 -14.54 -3.17
C ALA A 53 15.36 -16.03 -2.82
N SER A 54 15.97 -16.86 -3.63
CA SER A 54 16.13 -18.29 -3.36
C SER A 54 17.59 -18.58 -3.06
N LEU A 55 17.84 -19.21 -1.93
CA LEU A 55 19.17 -19.61 -1.48
C LEU A 55 19.31 -21.12 -1.62
N THR A 56 20.29 -21.55 -2.35
CA THR A 56 20.68 -22.98 -2.38
C THR A 56 21.84 -23.17 -1.40
N ARG A 57 21.62 -24.01 -0.42
CA ARG A 57 22.64 -24.41 0.55
C ARG A 57 23.24 -25.75 0.13
N ASP A 58 24.52 -25.73 -0.18
CA ASP A 58 25.26 -26.95 -0.41
C ASP A 58 25.78 -27.49 0.95
N ILE A 59 25.30 -28.68 1.34
CA ILE A 59 25.62 -29.31 2.62
C ILE A 59 27.07 -29.81 2.62
N ALA A 60 27.63 -30.10 1.45
CA ALA A 60 28.96 -30.65 1.35
C ALA A 60 30.06 -29.59 1.53
N SER A 61 29.79 -28.35 1.15
CA SER A 61 30.77 -27.25 1.21
C SER A 61 30.46 -26.20 2.29
N LEU A 62 29.36 -26.32 3.04
CA LEU A 62 28.89 -25.36 4.05
C LEU A 62 28.76 -23.92 3.52
N THR A 63 28.70 -23.75 2.22
CA THR A 63 28.53 -22.46 1.57
C THR A 63 27.09 -22.27 1.15
N SER A 64 26.54 -21.08 1.38
CA SER A 64 25.25 -20.68 0.87
C SER A 64 25.44 -19.67 -0.26
N ALA A 65 24.96 -20.00 -1.43
CA ALA A 65 24.96 -19.10 -2.56
C ALA A 65 23.53 -18.75 -2.98
N ALA A 66 23.31 -17.51 -3.36
CA ALA A 66 22.05 -17.14 -3.95
C ALA A 66 21.92 -17.83 -5.33
N SER A 67 20.90 -18.66 -5.49
CA SER A 67 20.67 -19.39 -6.74
C SER A 67 19.76 -18.64 -7.69
N SER A 68 18.83 -17.86 -7.19
CA SER A 68 17.94 -17.02 -7.97
C SER A 68 17.33 -15.94 -7.10
N GLY A 69 16.91 -14.88 -7.72
CA GLY A 69 16.19 -13.83 -7.02
C GLY A 69 15.75 -12.74 -7.96
N ASN A 70 14.75 -12.03 -7.54
CA ASN A 70 14.13 -10.97 -8.30
C ASN A 70 13.61 -9.88 -7.35
N THR A 71 13.85 -8.64 -7.72
CA THR A 71 13.28 -7.47 -7.06
C THR A 71 12.31 -6.81 -8.02
N ALA A 72 11.06 -6.69 -7.61
CA ALA A 72 10.03 -6.03 -8.37
C ALA A 72 9.54 -4.79 -7.62
N PHE A 73 9.59 -3.66 -8.28
CA PHE A 73 9.01 -2.40 -7.84
C PHE A 73 7.88 -2.02 -8.79
N LYS A 74 6.73 -1.73 -8.24
CA LYS A 74 5.57 -1.25 -8.99
C LYS A 74 5.06 0.03 -8.38
N PHE A 75 4.82 1.03 -9.22
CA PHE A 75 4.23 2.30 -8.90
C PHE A 75 3.07 2.55 -9.86
N SER A 76 1.89 2.82 -9.30
CA SER A 76 0.68 3.13 -10.05
C SER A 76 0.11 4.46 -9.58
N PHE A 77 -0.17 5.32 -10.51
CA PHE A 77 -0.82 6.60 -10.29
C PHE A 77 -2.09 6.69 -11.13
N LEU A 78 -3.20 7.00 -10.50
CA LEU A 78 -4.48 7.23 -11.15
C LEU A 78 -5.02 8.59 -10.69
N SER A 79 -5.45 9.40 -11.63
CA SER A 79 -6.08 10.70 -11.38
C SER A 79 -7.35 10.81 -12.20
N ASP A 80 -8.48 10.95 -11.52
CA ASP A 80 -9.77 11.21 -12.15
C ASP A 80 -10.18 12.65 -11.86
N TYR A 81 -10.38 13.41 -12.90
CA TYR A 81 -10.80 14.80 -12.81
C TYR A 81 -12.14 15.03 -13.50
N THR A 82 -13.12 15.44 -12.73
CA THR A 82 -14.44 15.78 -13.23
C THR A 82 -14.47 17.23 -13.66
N LEU A 83 -14.43 17.47 -14.98
CA LEU A 83 -14.48 18.81 -15.55
C LEU A 83 -15.89 19.39 -15.52
N SER A 84 -16.90 18.54 -15.72
CA SER A 84 -18.31 18.90 -15.76
C SER A 84 -19.15 17.69 -15.37
N ARG A 85 -20.44 17.89 -15.11
CA ARG A 85 -21.38 16.80 -14.87
C ARG A 85 -21.42 15.77 -16.00
N LEU A 86 -20.97 16.16 -17.19
CA LEU A 86 -20.99 15.34 -18.39
C LEU A 86 -19.62 14.83 -18.81
N VAL A 87 -18.53 15.39 -18.28
CA VAL A 87 -17.17 15.10 -18.74
C VAL A 87 -16.26 14.78 -17.57
N THR A 88 -15.68 13.60 -17.62
CA THR A 88 -14.64 13.16 -16.69
C THR A 88 -13.39 12.79 -17.48
N ALA A 89 -12.26 13.34 -17.09
CA ALA A 89 -10.94 13.01 -17.61
C ALA A 89 -10.21 12.10 -16.61
N SER A 90 -9.69 10.99 -17.07
CA SER A 90 -8.88 10.07 -16.28
C SER A 90 -7.49 9.98 -16.85
N LEU A 91 -6.48 10.13 -16.00
CA LEU A 91 -5.07 9.96 -16.30
C LEU A 91 -4.54 8.78 -15.49
N TYR A 92 -3.87 7.85 -16.13
CA TYR A 92 -3.17 6.78 -15.44
C TYR A 92 -1.70 6.71 -15.84
N TYR A 93 -0.88 6.29 -14.93
CA TYR A 93 0.53 6.02 -15.13
C TYR A 93 0.96 4.83 -14.29
N ASP A 94 1.50 3.81 -14.94
CA ASP A 94 2.05 2.62 -14.30
C ASP A 94 3.54 2.50 -14.63
N LEU A 95 4.34 2.34 -13.58
CA LEU A 95 5.77 2.05 -13.67
C LEU A 95 6.03 0.70 -13.02
N GLN A 96 6.66 -0.19 -13.76
CA GLN A 96 7.13 -1.47 -13.24
C GLN A 96 8.61 -1.64 -13.53
N ILE A 97 9.39 -1.86 -12.48
CA ILE A 97 10.81 -2.15 -12.53
C ILE A 97 11.03 -3.55 -11.99
N ASN A 98 11.68 -4.38 -12.78
CA ASN A 98 12.01 -5.74 -12.43
C ASN A 98 13.52 -5.93 -12.56
N THR A 99 14.19 -6.17 -11.43
CA THR A 99 15.63 -6.30 -11.37
C THR A 99 15.99 -7.70 -10.87
N PRO A 100 16.64 -8.54 -11.70
CA PRO A 100 17.13 -9.83 -11.25
C PRO A 100 18.31 -9.64 -10.28
N LEU A 101 18.37 -10.45 -9.23
CA LEU A 101 19.45 -10.44 -8.25
C LEU A 101 20.73 -11.07 -8.81
N LEU A 102 20.61 -11.98 -9.78
CA LEU A 102 21.73 -12.62 -10.43
C LEU A 102 21.77 -12.18 -11.89
N SER A 103 22.86 -11.54 -12.27
CA SER A 103 23.06 -10.98 -13.62
C SER A 103 23.48 -12.01 -14.67
N SER A 104 23.59 -13.30 -14.34
CA SER A 104 23.98 -14.34 -15.28
C SER A 104 22.84 -14.70 -16.27
N GLY A 105 22.54 -13.79 -17.18
CA GLY A 105 21.60 -14.02 -18.28
C GLY A 105 20.25 -13.29 -18.21
N SER A 106 20.05 -12.48 -17.19
CA SER A 106 18.82 -11.67 -17.07
C SER A 106 19.14 -10.19 -16.90
N TYR A 107 18.50 -9.37 -17.69
CA TYR A 107 18.67 -7.91 -17.63
C TYR A 107 17.54 -7.26 -16.84
N PRO A 108 17.79 -6.14 -16.18
CA PRO A 108 16.72 -5.37 -15.55
C PRO A 108 15.73 -4.86 -16.59
N THR A 109 14.45 -5.03 -16.32
CA THR A 109 13.39 -4.61 -17.23
C THR A 109 12.60 -3.49 -16.56
N THR A 110 12.44 -2.38 -17.28
CA THR A 110 11.60 -1.26 -16.85
C THR A 110 10.48 -1.09 -17.86
N THR A 111 9.27 -1.11 -17.38
CA THR A 111 8.06 -0.90 -18.19
C THR A 111 7.35 0.35 -17.72
N HIS A 112 7.03 1.22 -18.64
CA HIS A 112 6.23 2.41 -18.45
C HIS A 112 4.94 2.26 -19.25
N ASP A 113 3.83 2.45 -18.60
CA ASP A 113 2.52 2.49 -19.23
C ASP A 113 1.78 3.75 -18.77
N PHE A 114 1.27 4.52 -19.73
CA PHE A 114 0.52 5.71 -19.43
C PHE A 114 -0.63 5.89 -20.42
N GLY A 115 -1.71 6.47 -19.94
CA GLY A 115 -2.82 6.76 -20.79
C GLY A 115 -3.72 7.84 -20.23
N VAL A 116 -4.49 8.43 -21.15
CA VAL A 116 -5.50 9.42 -20.84
C VAL A 116 -6.80 8.95 -21.43
N SER A 117 -7.87 8.96 -20.66
CA SER A 117 -9.21 8.65 -21.13
C SER A 117 -10.17 9.79 -20.80
N LEU A 118 -11.07 10.07 -21.74
CA LEU A 118 -12.15 11.03 -21.58
C LEU A 118 -13.46 10.27 -21.62
N ARG A 119 -14.23 10.38 -20.55
CA ARG A 119 -15.59 9.83 -20.48
C ARG A 119 -16.60 10.95 -20.62
N LEU A 120 -17.45 10.84 -21.63
CA LEU A 120 -18.58 11.72 -21.87
C LEU A 120 -19.87 10.99 -21.47
N SER A 121 -20.60 11.54 -20.49
CA SER A 121 -21.89 11.00 -20.05
C SER A 121 -23.01 11.87 -20.64
N LEU A 122 -23.65 11.37 -21.66
CA LEU A 122 -24.80 12.02 -22.26
C LEU A 122 -26.07 11.54 -21.54
N THR A 123 -26.57 12.36 -20.66
CA THR A 123 -27.90 12.13 -20.06
C THR A 123 -28.97 12.64 -21.06
N ARG A 124 -29.81 11.72 -21.47
CA ARG A 124 -30.98 12.03 -22.31
C ARG A 124 -32.18 12.28 -21.42
#